data_4c1e54663955be8e5ee6c51e76336647
#
_entry.id   4c1e54663955be8e5ee6c51e76336647
#
_cell.length_a   1.000
_cell.length_b   1.000
_cell.length_c   1.000
_cell.angle_alpha   90.00
_cell.angle_beta   90.00
_cell.angle_gamma   90.00
#
_symmetry.space_group_name_H-M   'P 1'
#
loop_
_entity.id
_entity.type
_entity.pdbx_description
1 polymer ?
#
loop_
_entity_poly.entity_id
_entity_poly.type
_entity_poly.pdbx_seq_one_letter_code
_entity_poly.pdbx_strand_id
1 'polypeptide(L)'
;MERGQHLLFQGVSKRLLTAEDIRCFLVQCPKTLNMTVICGPSIVREDNGWAGMVLIAESHISVHTIGLEVYVDAFSCRQFPAKDVVNLAYDLLFLEDVAKSGIKQLERGWGQP
;
A
#
# COMPACT_ATOMS: atom_id res chain seq x y z
N MET A 1 12.81 19.41 10.79
CA MET A 1 12.73 18.26 9.87
C MET A 1 11.34 17.65 9.92
N GLU A 2 10.77 17.44 8.76
CA GLU A 2 9.48 16.78 8.69
C GLU A 2 9.60 15.31 9.06
N ARG A 3 8.57 14.80 9.69
CA ARG A 3 8.49 13.39 10.01
C ARG A 3 7.81 12.64 8.90
N GLY A 4 8.39 11.52 8.53
CA GLY A 4 7.75 10.62 7.61
C GLY A 4 6.62 9.85 8.27
N GLN A 5 5.81 9.25 7.46
CA GLN A 5 4.69 8.43 7.89
C GLN A 5 4.79 7.07 7.25
N HIS A 6 4.56 6.04 8.03
CA HIS A 6 4.61 4.65 7.56
C HIS A 6 3.32 3.95 7.94
N LEU A 7 2.55 3.59 6.93
CA LEU A 7 1.31 2.86 7.10
C LEU A 7 1.55 1.40 6.73
N LEU A 8 1.20 0.52 7.66
CA LEU A 8 1.25 -0.92 7.43
C LEU A 8 -0.14 -1.47 7.73
N PHE A 9 -0.71 -2.20 6.79
CA PHE A 9 -1.93 -2.91 7.12
C PHE A 9 -2.02 -4.21 6.34
N GLN A 10 -2.87 -5.08 6.84
CA GLN A 10 -3.09 -6.38 6.23
C GLN A 10 -4.57 -6.69 6.26
N GLY A 11 -4.98 -7.52 5.36
CA GLY A 11 -6.36 -7.94 5.27
C GLY A 11 -6.47 -9.24 4.49
N VAL A 12 -7.71 -9.66 4.29
CA VAL A 12 -8.01 -10.86 3.52
C VAL A 12 -8.88 -10.43 2.35
N SER A 13 -8.45 -10.81 1.15
CA SER A 13 -9.22 -10.52 -0.06
C SER A 13 -10.34 -11.52 -0.22
N LYS A 14 -11.45 -11.07 -0.79
CA LYS A 14 -12.60 -11.93 -1.07
C LYS A 14 -12.33 -12.90 -2.21
N ARG A 15 -11.27 -12.69 -2.98
CA ARG A 15 -10.85 -13.55 -4.08
C ARG A 15 -9.35 -13.44 -4.30
N LEU A 16 -8.77 -14.40 -5.01
CA LEU A 16 -7.37 -14.31 -5.39
C LEU A 16 -7.19 -13.10 -6.31
N LEU A 17 -6.18 -12.30 -6.01
CA LEU A 17 -5.88 -11.11 -6.79
C LEU A 17 -5.06 -11.47 -8.02
N THR A 18 -5.29 -10.71 -9.10
CA THR A 18 -4.50 -10.81 -10.31
C THR A 18 -3.44 -9.71 -10.31
N ALA A 19 -2.46 -9.83 -11.21
CA ALA A 19 -1.48 -8.76 -11.39
C ALA A 19 -2.17 -7.42 -11.71
N GLU A 20 -3.25 -7.46 -12.50
CA GLU A 20 -4.00 -6.25 -12.87
C GLU A 20 -4.67 -5.60 -11.68
N ASP A 21 -5.20 -6.40 -10.76
CA ASP A 21 -5.80 -5.85 -9.53
C ASP A 21 -4.77 -5.05 -8.75
N ILE A 22 -3.57 -5.61 -8.61
CA ILE A 22 -2.48 -4.98 -7.88
C ILE A 22 -1.98 -3.74 -8.61
N ARG A 23 -1.84 -3.84 -9.93
CA ARG A 23 -1.43 -2.71 -10.76
C ARG A 23 -2.40 -1.55 -10.63
N CYS A 24 -3.69 -1.84 -10.69
CA CYS A 24 -4.72 -0.83 -10.55
C CYS A 24 -4.58 -0.06 -9.23
N PHE A 25 -4.40 -0.78 -8.13
CA PHE A 25 -4.20 -0.15 -6.84
C PHE A 25 -2.93 0.70 -6.81
N LEU A 26 -1.82 0.17 -7.32
CA LEU A 26 -0.53 0.87 -7.30
C LEU A 26 -0.50 2.10 -8.23
N VAL A 27 -1.35 2.12 -9.24
CA VAL A 27 -1.49 3.29 -10.12
C VAL A 27 -2.43 4.32 -9.49
N GLN A 28 -3.56 3.89 -8.95
CA GLN A 28 -4.57 4.80 -8.41
C GLN A 28 -4.16 5.41 -7.07
N CYS A 29 -3.43 4.67 -6.24
CA CYS A 29 -3.08 5.16 -4.92
C CYS A 29 -2.25 6.45 -4.95
N PRO A 30 -1.16 6.54 -5.74
CA PRO A 30 -0.43 7.80 -5.86
C PRO A 30 -1.30 8.96 -6.36
N LYS A 31 -2.20 8.69 -7.30
CA LYS A 31 -3.11 9.71 -7.80
C LYS A 31 -4.03 10.24 -6.70
N THR A 32 -4.58 9.33 -5.91
CA THR A 32 -5.44 9.68 -4.78
C THR A 32 -4.71 10.54 -3.77
N LEU A 33 -3.42 10.27 -3.56
CA LEU A 33 -2.60 11.02 -2.62
C LEU A 33 -1.95 12.25 -3.24
N ASN A 34 -2.22 12.51 -4.52
CA ASN A 34 -1.64 13.62 -5.27
C ASN A 34 -0.11 13.58 -5.24
N MET A 35 0.44 12.40 -5.47
CA MET A 35 1.87 12.15 -5.49
C MET A 35 2.34 11.75 -6.88
N THR A 36 3.58 12.13 -7.22
CA THR A 36 4.16 11.87 -8.53
C THR A 36 4.92 10.56 -8.54
N VAL A 37 4.59 9.68 -9.46
CA VAL A 37 5.29 8.40 -9.63
C VAL A 37 6.64 8.64 -10.30
N ILE A 38 7.68 8.04 -9.74
CA ILE A 38 9.02 8.08 -10.31
C ILE A 38 9.30 6.81 -11.11
N CYS A 39 8.89 5.66 -10.58
CA CYS A 39 9.23 4.38 -11.20
C CYS A 39 8.17 3.34 -10.86
N GLY A 40 7.82 2.52 -11.84
CA GLY A 40 6.86 1.45 -11.68
C GLY A 40 5.45 1.85 -12.06
N PRO A 41 4.45 1.05 -11.66
CA PRO A 41 4.58 -0.08 -10.74
C PRO A 41 5.29 -1.28 -11.38
N SER A 42 6.01 -2.01 -10.54
CA SER A 42 6.61 -3.30 -10.89
C SER A 42 5.85 -4.38 -10.14
N ILE A 43 5.50 -5.46 -10.82
CA ILE A 43 4.75 -6.56 -10.23
C ILE A 43 5.42 -7.87 -10.62
N VAL A 44 5.72 -8.69 -9.60
CA VAL A 44 6.43 -9.94 -9.78
C VAL A 44 5.61 -11.09 -9.20
N ARG A 45 5.55 -12.20 -9.94
CA ARG A 45 4.90 -13.40 -9.45
C ARG A 45 5.80 -14.10 -8.43
N GLU A 46 5.21 -14.51 -7.32
CA GLU A 46 5.86 -15.32 -6.30
C GLU A 46 5.10 -16.65 -6.16
N ASP A 47 5.67 -17.61 -5.40
CA ASP A 47 5.10 -18.97 -5.33
C ASP A 47 3.61 -18.98 -4.98
N ASN A 48 3.21 -18.19 -3.99
CA ASN A 48 1.82 -18.21 -3.52
C ASN A 48 1.12 -16.86 -3.69
N GLY A 49 1.62 -16.00 -4.57
CA GLY A 49 1.00 -14.71 -4.76
C GLY A 49 1.82 -13.75 -5.59
N TRP A 50 1.75 -12.49 -5.21
CA TRP A 50 2.36 -11.39 -5.97
C TRP A 50 3.11 -10.45 -5.04
N ALA A 51 4.13 -9.81 -5.59
CA ALA A 51 4.80 -8.67 -4.95
C ALA A 51 4.77 -7.51 -5.93
N GLY A 52 4.23 -6.38 -5.50
CA GLY A 52 4.16 -5.19 -6.33
C GLY A 52 4.66 -3.97 -5.59
N MET A 53 5.24 -3.03 -6.32
CA MET A 53 5.78 -1.80 -5.74
C MET A 53 5.73 -0.66 -6.74
N VAL A 54 5.50 0.54 -6.23
CA VAL A 54 5.63 1.77 -7.00
C VAL A 54 6.48 2.74 -6.18
N LEU A 55 7.46 3.36 -6.83
CA LEU A 55 8.28 4.41 -6.23
C LEU A 55 7.69 5.77 -6.56
N ILE A 56 7.53 6.56 -5.54
CA ILE A 56 7.00 7.92 -5.62
C ILE A 56 8.08 8.85 -5.10
N ALA A 57 8.02 10.13 -5.43
CA ALA A 57 9.01 11.08 -4.93
C ALA A 57 9.13 10.96 -3.41
N GLU A 58 10.31 10.50 -2.92
CA GLU A 58 10.63 10.32 -1.50
C GLU A 58 9.68 9.36 -0.76
N SER A 59 9.06 8.42 -1.50
CA SER A 59 8.03 7.57 -0.94
C SER A 59 7.93 6.26 -1.72
N HIS A 60 7.23 5.30 -1.16
CA HIS A 60 6.89 4.07 -1.90
C HIS A 60 5.60 3.47 -1.37
N ILE A 61 4.97 2.67 -2.22
CA ILE A 61 3.81 1.87 -1.84
C ILE A 61 4.07 0.47 -2.35
N SER A 62 3.86 -0.53 -1.51
CA SER A 62 4.03 -1.93 -1.90
C SER A 62 2.84 -2.77 -1.47
N VAL A 63 2.62 -3.84 -2.23
CA VAL A 63 1.58 -4.82 -1.96
C VAL A 63 2.19 -6.21 -2.09
N HIS A 64 1.96 -7.04 -1.09
CA HIS A 64 2.29 -8.46 -1.14
C HIS A 64 1.04 -9.27 -0.92
N THR A 65 0.90 -10.36 -1.66
CA THR A 65 -0.19 -11.30 -1.44
C THR A 65 0.37 -12.69 -1.19
N ILE A 66 -0.25 -13.40 -0.26
CA ILE A 66 0.04 -14.80 0.01
C ILE A 66 -1.33 -15.48 0.08
N GLY A 67 -1.69 -16.19 -1.01
CA GLY A 67 -3.05 -16.68 -1.12
C GLY A 67 -4.04 -15.52 -1.10
N LEU A 68 -4.97 -15.55 -0.18
CA LEU A 68 -5.96 -14.48 0.01
C LEU A 68 -5.48 -13.38 0.95
N GLU A 69 -4.35 -13.56 1.61
CA GLU A 69 -3.81 -12.55 2.52
C GLU A 69 -3.16 -11.44 1.73
N VAL A 70 -3.43 -10.20 2.14
CA VAL A 70 -2.92 -9.01 1.46
C VAL A 70 -2.20 -8.15 2.47
N TYR A 71 -0.98 -7.74 2.14
CA TYR A 71 -0.14 -6.89 2.98
C TYR A 71 0.20 -5.63 2.21
N VAL A 72 -0.13 -4.49 2.79
CA VAL A 72 0.10 -3.18 2.16
C VAL A 72 1.00 -2.35 3.05
N ASP A 73 1.97 -1.69 2.40
CA ASP A 73 2.98 -0.89 3.06
C ASP A 73 3.09 0.42 2.27
N ALA A 74 2.86 1.53 2.94
CA ALA A 74 2.99 2.85 2.31
C ALA A 74 3.85 3.74 3.19
N PHE A 75 5.00 4.15 2.67
CA PHE A 75 5.91 5.06 3.35
C PHE A 75 6.03 6.35 2.58
N SER A 76 5.98 7.47 3.28
CA SER A 76 6.21 8.79 2.69
C SER A 76 7.00 9.66 3.64
N CYS A 77 7.85 10.52 3.07
CA CYS A 77 8.56 11.55 3.84
C CYS A 77 7.62 12.68 4.23
N ARG A 78 6.40 12.70 3.72
CA ARG A 78 5.36 13.67 4.06
C ARG A 78 4.17 12.94 4.66
N GLN A 79 3.36 13.68 5.41
CA GLN A 79 2.11 13.15 5.92
C GLN A 79 1.14 12.92 4.77
N PHE A 80 0.34 11.87 4.88
CA PHE A 80 -0.69 11.56 3.90
C PHE A 80 -1.92 11.00 4.64
N PRO A 81 -3.12 11.09 4.02
CA PRO A 81 -4.32 10.57 4.65
C PRO A 81 -4.38 9.04 4.56
N ALA A 82 -3.93 8.38 5.64
CA ALA A 82 -3.90 6.91 5.70
C ALA A 82 -5.26 6.29 5.40
N LYS A 83 -6.34 6.95 5.85
CA LYS A 83 -7.70 6.49 5.62
C LYS A 83 -8.01 6.33 4.13
N ASP A 84 -7.49 7.23 3.30
CA ASP A 84 -7.73 7.16 1.86
C ASP A 84 -7.04 5.96 1.24
N VAL A 85 -5.82 5.64 1.71
CA VAL A 85 -5.10 4.46 1.24
C VAL A 85 -5.85 3.18 1.62
N VAL A 86 -6.30 3.10 2.87
CA VAL A 86 -7.04 1.93 3.36
C VAL A 86 -8.35 1.75 2.60
N ASN A 87 -9.12 2.82 2.41
CA ASN A 87 -10.38 2.75 1.68
C ASN A 87 -10.17 2.32 0.24
N LEU A 88 -9.14 2.85 -0.41
CA LEU A 88 -8.82 2.47 -1.79
C LEU A 88 -8.45 1.00 -1.88
N ALA A 89 -7.69 0.49 -0.91
CA ALA A 89 -7.32 -0.92 -0.88
C ALA A 89 -8.55 -1.80 -0.69
N TYR A 90 -9.49 -1.39 0.16
CA TYR A 90 -10.75 -2.13 0.31
C TYR A 90 -11.48 -2.27 -1.01
N ASP A 91 -11.52 -1.20 -1.78
CA ASP A 91 -12.24 -1.20 -3.06
C ASP A 91 -11.48 -1.98 -4.14
N LEU A 92 -10.20 -1.71 -4.31
CA LEU A 92 -9.44 -2.23 -5.45
C LEU A 92 -8.80 -3.59 -5.20
N LEU A 93 -8.57 -3.95 -3.95
CA LEU A 93 -8.00 -5.24 -3.57
C LEU A 93 -9.05 -6.16 -2.94
N PHE A 94 -10.32 -5.78 -3.01
CA PHE A 94 -11.46 -6.59 -2.60
C PHE A 94 -11.34 -7.12 -1.18
N LEU A 95 -10.87 -6.29 -0.25
CA LEU A 95 -10.65 -6.72 1.12
C LEU A 95 -11.97 -6.99 1.85
N GLU A 96 -11.94 -7.96 2.73
CA GLU A 96 -13.05 -8.25 3.62
C GLU A 96 -13.18 -7.16 4.67
N ASP A 97 -14.21 -7.30 5.52
CA ASP A 97 -14.55 -6.32 6.54
C ASP A 97 -13.32 -5.81 7.29
N VAL A 98 -13.31 -4.51 7.56
CA VAL A 98 -12.28 -3.79 8.33
C VAL A 98 -11.96 -4.48 9.65
N ALA A 99 -12.97 -5.05 10.32
CA ALA A 99 -12.79 -5.70 11.60
C ALA A 99 -11.79 -6.86 11.57
N LYS A 100 -11.53 -7.42 10.39
CA LYS A 100 -10.59 -8.53 10.22
C LYS A 100 -9.21 -8.09 9.78
N SER A 101 -9.00 -6.80 9.60
CA SER A 101 -7.73 -6.25 9.12
C SER A 101 -6.95 -5.61 10.26
N GLY A 102 -5.63 -5.75 10.20
CA GLY A 102 -4.73 -5.07 11.11
C GLY A 102 -4.18 -3.82 10.46
N ILE A 103 -4.29 -2.69 11.14
CA ILE A 103 -3.77 -1.42 10.64
C ILE A 103 -2.79 -0.87 11.66
N LYS A 104 -1.62 -0.47 11.17
CA LYS A 104 -0.60 0.14 12.02
C LYS A 104 -0.01 1.33 11.30
N GLN A 105 0.08 2.44 12.01
CA GLN A 105 0.64 3.67 11.48
C GLN A 105 1.78 4.13 12.38
N LEU A 106 2.92 4.44 11.77
CA LEU A 106 4.11 4.85 12.48
C LEU A 106 4.60 6.19 11.94
N GLU A 107 5.13 7.01 12.84
CA GLU A 107 5.89 8.17 12.43
C GLU A 107 7.34 7.76 12.29
N ARG A 108 7.98 8.23 11.23
CA ARG A 108 9.39 7.93 10.95
C ARG A 108 10.11 9.25 10.74
N GLY A 109 11.30 9.37 11.29
CA GLY A 109 12.06 10.58 11.08
C GLY A 109 13.33 10.62 11.90
N TRP A 110 14.12 11.66 11.65
CA TRP A 110 15.38 11.90 12.30
C TRP A 110 15.25 12.97 13.37
N GLY A 111 16.24 13.01 14.27
CA GLY A 111 16.32 14.09 15.24
C GLY A 111 15.26 14.03 16.32
N GLN A 112 14.85 12.86 16.66
CA GLN A 112 13.92 12.69 17.76
C GLN A 112 14.61 13.01 19.07
N PRO A 113 13.97 13.80 19.92
CA PRO A 113 14.48 14.02 21.26
C PRO A 113 14.46 12.73 22.05
#